data_fb47f38da4b394350f091f7fdee0db3f
#
_entry.id   fb47f38da4b394350f091f7fdee0db3f
#
_cell.length_a   1.000
_cell.length_b   1.000
_cell.length_c   1.000
_cell.angle_alpha   90.00
_cell.angle_beta   90.00
_cell.angle_gamma   90.00
#
_symmetry.space_group_name_H-M   'P 1'
#
loop_
_entity.id
_entity.type
_entity.pdbx_description
1 polymer ?
#
loop_
_entity_poly.entity_id
_entity_poly.type
_entity_poly.pdbx_seq_one_letter_code
_entity_poly.pdbx_strand_id
1 'polypeptide(L)'
;YFGNGKKWGSFPSISGGWVLSKEKFLSNVSWINNLKLRASYGVSGNNRIVDFAFLDLLYGANYTYGGGTGVSSPGLVSSNSFLSNPNITWESTGQTNFGVDLSMFKNRIGITLDIYKSKTDKLLLQQSAMAFTGVPQFWNNLGSLENKGFEIELNTKNVQGRNFSWTTSANISHNQNKILELGTEAFLLNQGERTEVYRNKVGDPLVVYYGFKTDGVWLSQEHITKSGLTSSLSSIFVPGGLKIVDVNKDGKLDNSDRTDIGNPYPDFNWGITNTFKFGGFDFSFLMQGVQGGKIINGDPNYNESRRTITTYNKNRWISPNYPGDGKTPFSTNGYNWMLTDYVVEDASYFSLREVNFGYTLPDQITKKFKVSSMRFYFTAQNLFFQTANGYRGLNPEGRFNNGPYSSVLIDGYQRGSFPIPQTLTAGIDINF
;
A
#
# COMPACT_ATOMS: atom_id res chain seq x y z
N TYR A 1 26.88 3.14 -6.78
CA TYR A 1 25.61 2.64 -7.37
C TYR A 1 25.75 2.46 -8.88
N PHE A 2 26.30 3.43 -9.63
CA PHE A 2 26.33 3.40 -11.10
C PHE A 2 27.76 3.40 -11.66
N GLY A 3 27.92 2.84 -12.86
CA GLY A 3 29.19 2.74 -13.55
C GLY A 3 29.78 4.09 -14.01
N ASN A 4 30.93 4.01 -14.64
CA ASN A 4 31.66 5.20 -15.12
C ASN A 4 30.80 5.99 -16.13
N GLY A 5 30.79 7.32 -16.00
CA GLY A 5 29.98 8.20 -16.85
C GLY A 5 28.48 8.31 -16.48
N LYS A 6 27.97 7.51 -15.49
CA LYS A 6 26.55 7.50 -15.09
C LYS A 6 26.34 7.90 -13.63
N LYS A 7 27.38 8.29 -12.92
CA LYS A 7 27.35 8.66 -11.50
C LYS A 7 26.59 9.95 -11.21
N TRP A 8 26.51 10.83 -12.19
CA TRP A 8 25.93 12.16 -12.06
C TRP A 8 24.58 12.23 -12.79
N GLY A 9 23.58 12.83 -12.16
CA GLY A 9 22.28 13.15 -12.73
C GLY A 9 22.02 14.65 -12.62
N SER A 10 21.32 15.23 -13.61
CA SER A 10 20.85 16.61 -13.57
C SER A 10 19.33 16.61 -13.33
N PHE A 11 18.89 17.32 -12.29
CA PHE A 11 17.50 17.31 -11.84
C PHE A 11 16.99 18.76 -11.72
N PRO A 12 16.70 19.41 -12.86
CA PRO A 12 16.25 20.79 -12.88
C PRO A 12 14.83 20.92 -12.34
N SER A 13 14.54 22.09 -11.76
CA SER A 13 13.19 22.46 -11.35
C SER A 13 12.93 23.95 -11.57
N ILE A 14 11.68 24.28 -11.85
CA ILE A 14 11.17 25.64 -11.96
C ILE A 14 9.83 25.73 -11.28
N SER A 15 9.58 26.84 -10.58
CA SER A 15 8.28 27.10 -9.97
C SER A 15 7.95 28.58 -10.05
N GLY A 16 6.66 28.87 -10.12
CA GLY A 16 6.12 30.22 -10.11
C GLY A 16 4.88 30.30 -9.22
N GLY A 17 4.64 31.47 -8.66
CA GLY A 17 3.45 31.71 -7.86
C GLY A 17 2.94 33.13 -8.07
N TRP A 18 1.61 33.25 -8.20
CA TRP A 18 0.94 34.53 -8.39
C TRP A 18 -0.05 34.79 -7.25
N VAL A 19 0.18 35.85 -6.50
CA VAL A 19 -0.69 36.25 -5.38
C VAL A 19 -1.79 37.17 -5.92
N LEU A 20 -2.85 36.55 -6.41
CA LEU A 20 -3.99 37.22 -7.00
C LEU A 20 -4.68 38.22 -6.05
N SER A 21 -4.72 37.89 -4.75
CA SER A 21 -5.33 38.77 -3.74
C SER A 21 -4.63 40.11 -3.57
N LYS A 22 -3.42 40.29 -4.11
CA LYS A 22 -2.70 41.57 -4.12
C LYS A 22 -2.95 42.38 -5.38
N GLU A 23 -3.66 41.84 -6.35
CA GLU A 23 -3.96 42.54 -7.60
C GLU A 23 -5.12 43.51 -7.45
N LYS A 24 -5.06 44.62 -8.18
CA LYS A 24 -6.05 45.71 -8.09
C LYS A 24 -7.50 45.26 -8.33
N PHE A 25 -7.71 44.28 -9.20
CA PHE A 25 -9.04 43.74 -9.51
C PHE A 25 -9.67 42.91 -8.39
N LEU A 26 -8.86 42.42 -7.43
CA LEU A 26 -9.33 41.70 -6.24
C LEU A 26 -9.22 42.54 -4.95
N SER A 27 -8.64 43.73 -4.99
CA SER A 27 -8.42 44.57 -3.79
C SER A 27 -9.71 44.93 -3.04
N ASN A 28 -10.85 44.97 -3.74
CA ASN A 28 -12.15 45.30 -3.16
C ASN A 28 -12.92 44.07 -2.62
N VAL A 29 -12.38 42.88 -2.77
CA VAL A 29 -13.03 41.64 -2.31
C VAL A 29 -12.61 41.35 -0.86
N SER A 30 -13.32 41.96 0.08
CA SER A 30 -12.96 41.96 1.51
C SER A 30 -13.00 40.60 2.20
N TRP A 31 -13.68 39.59 1.65
CA TRP A 31 -13.79 38.28 2.22
C TRP A 31 -12.62 37.35 1.82
N ILE A 32 -11.85 37.68 0.78
CA ILE A 32 -10.63 36.99 0.40
C ILE A 32 -9.44 37.62 1.13
N ASN A 33 -8.72 36.86 1.93
CA ASN A 33 -7.52 37.35 2.61
C ASN A 33 -6.25 37.01 1.84
N ASN A 34 -6.21 35.83 1.25
CA ASN A 34 -5.14 35.38 0.39
C ASN A 34 -5.71 34.48 -0.71
N LEU A 35 -5.30 34.71 -1.94
CA LEU A 35 -5.52 33.83 -3.07
C LEU A 35 -4.22 33.78 -3.85
N LYS A 36 -3.58 32.62 -3.86
CA LYS A 36 -2.33 32.38 -4.57
C LYS A 36 -2.48 31.19 -5.49
N LEU A 37 -2.09 31.38 -6.74
CA LEU A 37 -1.91 30.28 -7.69
C LEU A 37 -0.45 29.87 -7.70
N ARG A 38 -0.22 28.57 -7.80
CA ARG A 38 1.12 27.96 -7.88
C ARG A 38 1.19 27.06 -9.10
N ALA A 39 2.33 27.07 -9.78
CA ALA A 39 2.64 26.10 -10.81
C ALA A 39 4.11 25.71 -10.68
N SER A 40 4.42 24.44 -10.81
CA SER A 40 5.79 23.95 -10.77
C SER A 40 5.98 22.77 -11.71
N TYR A 41 7.18 22.67 -12.21
CA TYR A 41 7.70 21.49 -12.89
C TYR A 41 9.09 21.20 -12.31
N GLY A 42 9.34 19.92 -12.01
CA GLY A 42 10.66 19.50 -11.51
C GLY A 42 10.94 18.06 -11.87
N VAL A 43 12.23 17.77 -12.00
CA VAL A 43 12.72 16.42 -12.20
C VAL A 43 13.46 15.99 -10.93
N SER A 44 13.17 14.79 -10.44
CA SER A 44 13.89 14.14 -9.34
C SER A 44 14.50 12.84 -9.82
N GLY A 45 15.61 12.43 -9.18
CA GLY A 45 16.28 11.17 -9.48
C GLY A 45 16.22 10.19 -8.32
N ASN A 46 16.12 8.91 -8.64
CA ASN A 46 16.19 7.82 -7.69
C ASN A 46 17.35 6.89 -8.05
N ASN A 47 18.15 6.50 -7.06
CA ASN A 47 19.29 5.59 -7.20
C ASN A 47 19.21 4.42 -6.20
N ARG A 48 18.03 4.10 -5.68
CA ARG A 48 17.83 3.03 -4.69
C ARG A 48 17.91 1.67 -5.34
N ILE A 49 19.13 1.21 -5.54
CA ILE A 49 19.46 -0.15 -5.98
C ILE A 49 20.54 -0.72 -5.06
N VAL A 50 20.81 -2.01 -5.19
CA VAL A 50 21.92 -2.66 -4.47
C VAL A 50 23.25 -2.03 -4.88
N ASP A 51 24.17 -1.96 -3.93
CA ASP A 51 25.53 -1.49 -4.19
C ASP A 51 26.22 -2.39 -5.21
N PHE A 52 27.01 -1.78 -6.08
CA PHE A 52 27.79 -2.47 -7.11
C PHE A 52 26.98 -3.25 -8.16
N ALA A 53 25.67 -2.97 -8.35
CA ALA A 53 24.86 -3.61 -9.38
C ALA A 53 25.43 -3.52 -10.81
N PHE A 54 26.36 -2.60 -11.04
CA PHE A 54 27.04 -2.40 -12.32
C PHE A 54 28.35 -3.22 -12.50
N LEU A 55 28.80 -3.93 -11.44
CA LEU A 55 30.04 -4.71 -11.44
C LEU A 55 29.74 -6.20 -11.30
N ASP A 56 30.50 -7.01 -12.02
CA ASP A 56 30.58 -8.44 -11.76
C ASP A 56 31.43 -8.69 -10.52
N LEU A 57 30.77 -9.01 -9.42
CA LEU A 57 31.43 -9.39 -8.19
C LEU A 57 31.70 -10.91 -8.20
N LEU A 58 32.94 -11.28 -8.01
CA LEU A 58 33.34 -12.69 -7.92
C LEU A 58 33.48 -13.09 -6.47
N TYR A 59 32.94 -14.27 -6.15
CA TYR A 59 32.99 -14.86 -4.83
C TYR A 59 33.75 -16.18 -4.88
N GLY A 60 34.51 -16.47 -3.84
CA GLY A 60 35.16 -17.77 -3.68
C GLY A 60 34.11 -18.89 -3.54
N ALA A 61 34.18 -19.87 -4.39
CA ALA A 61 33.33 -21.08 -4.30
C ALA A 61 34.21 -22.31 -4.45
N ASN A 62 33.95 -23.32 -3.62
CA ASN A 62 34.57 -24.60 -3.75
C ASN A 62 33.64 -25.53 -4.52
N TYR A 63 34.15 -26.21 -5.53
CA TYR A 63 33.42 -27.25 -6.22
C TYR A 63 34.22 -28.55 -6.28
N THR A 64 33.53 -29.67 -6.24
CA THR A 64 34.08 -31.00 -6.24
C THR A 64 34.33 -31.47 -7.66
N TYR A 65 35.53 -31.85 -7.95
CA TYR A 65 35.91 -32.49 -9.22
C TYR A 65 35.82 -34.01 -9.06
N GLY A 66 35.03 -34.67 -9.92
CA GLY A 66 34.99 -36.14 -9.95
C GLY A 66 33.93 -36.82 -9.04
N GLY A 67 32.66 -36.55 -9.27
CA GLY A 67 31.58 -37.44 -8.84
C GLY A 67 31.36 -37.64 -7.33
N GLY A 68 31.56 -36.65 -6.50
CA GLY A 68 31.09 -36.66 -5.09
C GLY A 68 32.11 -37.07 -4.05
N THR A 69 33.26 -37.65 -4.43
CA THR A 69 34.37 -38.04 -3.53
C THR A 69 35.67 -37.33 -3.82
N GLY A 70 35.64 -36.35 -4.72
CA GLY A 70 36.81 -35.65 -5.21
C GLY A 70 37.33 -34.55 -4.30
N VAL A 71 38.55 -34.14 -4.55
CA VAL A 71 39.18 -33.00 -3.88
C VAL A 71 38.39 -31.72 -4.20
N SER A 72 38.03 -30.94 -3.17
CA SER A 72 37.43 -29.65 -3.32
C SER A 72 38.47 -28.71 -3.98
N SER A 73 38.12 -28.12 -5.14
CA SER A 73 38.95 -27.16 -5.83
C SER A 73 38.40 -25.75 -5.62
N PRO A 74 39.23 -24.79 -5.16
CA PRO A 74 38.81 -23.40 -5.05
C PRO A 74 38.61 -22.83 -6.44
N GLY A 75 37.50 -22.09 -6.60
CA GLY A 75 37.17 -21.37 -7.80
C GLY A 75 36.54 -20.01 -7.50
N LEU A 76 36.27 -19.26 -8.54
CA LEU A 76 35.50 -18.02 -8.42
C LEU A 76 34.22 -18.15 -9.24
N VAL A 77 33.12 -17.74 -8.63
CA VAL A 77 31.80 -17.70 -9.27
C VAL A 77 31.26 -16.28 -9.24
N SER A 78 30.47 -15.91 -10.23
CA SER A 78 29.69 -14.67 -10.18
C SER A 78 28.70 -14.68 -9.02
N SER A 79 28.25 -13.52 -8.59
CA SER A 79 27.19 -13.42 -7.57
C SER A 79 26.01 -14.30 -7.92
N ASN A 80 25.54 -15.11 -6.97
CA ASN A 80 24.35 -15.91 -7.13
C ASN A 80 23.05 -15.12 -7.05
N SER A 81 23.13 -13.82 -6.74
CA SER A 81 21.97 -13.00 -6.44
C SER A 81 21.47 -12.21 -7.65
N PHE A 82 22.37 -11.68 -8.46
CA PHE A 82 22.03 -10.91 -9.65
C PHE A 82 23.23 -10.79 -10.62
N LEU A 83 22.91 -10.70 -11.90
CA LEU A 83 23.88 -10.41 -12.95
C LEU A 83 24.16 -8.89 -12.97
N SER A 84 25.41 -8.51 -13.22
CA SER A 84 25.78 -7.10 -13.34
C SER A 84 25.16 -6.43 -14.57
N ASN A 85 24.86 -5.14 -14.43
CA ASN A 85 24.45 -4.31 -15.56
C ASN A 85 25.27 -3.02 -15.63
N PRO A 86 26.32 -2.95 -16.46
CA PRO A 86 27.15 -1.74 -16.58
C PRO A 86 26.36 -0.54 -17.15
N ASN A 87 25.18 -0.79 -17.73
CA ASN A 87 24.33 0.23 -18.34
C ASN A 87 23.31 0.85 -17.40
N ILE A 88 23.25 0.39 -16.17
CA ILE A 88 22.31 0.91 -15.18
C ILE A 88 22.53 2.40 -14.89
N THR A 89 21.45 3.16 -14.79
CA THR A 89 21.48 4.60 -14.58
C THR A 89 20.34 5.06 -13.66
N TRP A 90 20.28 6.35 -13.40
CA TRP A 90 19.24 6.98 -12.61
C TRP A 90 17.83 6.70 -13.18
N GLU A 91 16.91 6.33 -12.31
CA GLU A 91 15.50 6.49 -12.53
C GLU A 91 15.15 7.96 -12.36
N SER A 92 14.34 8.53 -13.24
CA SER A 92 13.98 9.94 -13.21
C SER A 92 12.48 10.15 -13.22
N THR A 93 12.00 11.01 -12.34
CA THR A 93 10.59 11.39 -12.25
C THR A 93 10.43 12.86 -12.55
N GLY A 94 9.78 13.17 -13.67
CA GLY A 94 9.32 14.50 -13.99
C GLY A 94 7.91 14.72 -13.44
N GLN A 95 7.71 15.79 -12.66
CA GLN A 95 6.41 16.10 -12.06
C GLN A 95 5.98 17.54 -12.39
N THR A 96 4.73 17.68 -12.84
CA THR A 96 4.02 18.95 -12.95
C THR A 96 3.01 19.03 -11.82
N ASN A 97 2.96 20.19 -11.14
CA ASN A 97 2.00 20.47 -10.08
C ASN A 97 1.35 21.82 -10.32
N PHE A 98 0.03 21.90 -10.12
CA PHE A 98 -0.75 23.12 -10.05
C PHE A 98 -1.43 23.20 -8.69
N GLY A 99 -1.27 24.33 -8.00
CA GLY A 99 -1.82 24.52 -6.67
C GLY A 99 -2.57 25.83 -6.52
N VAL A 100 -3.53 25.82 -5.62
CA VAL A 100 -4.31 26.99 -5.19
C VAL A 100 -4.29 27.08 -3.68
N ASP A 101 -3.82 28.21 -3.15
CA ASP A 101 -3.90 28.53 -1.73
C ASP A 101 -4.94 29.64 -1.55
N LEU A 102 -6.03 29.34 -0.86
CA LEU A 102 -7.13 30.27 -0.61
C LEU A 102 -7.33 30.45 0.89
N SER A 103 -7.38 31.68 1.34
CA SER A 103 -7.70 32.03 2.72
C SER A 103 -8.79 33.09 2.74
N MET A 104 -9.83 32.87 3.52
CA MET A 104 -11.06 33.65 3.52
C MET A 104 -11.52 34.01 4.93
N PHE A 105 -12.41 35.05 5.00
CA PHE A 105 -13.13 35.47 6.21
C PHE A 105 -12.19 35.77 7.39
N LYS A 106 -11.19 36.63 7.17
CA LYS A 106 -10.15 36.98 8.15
C LYS A 106 -9.32 35.76 8.58
N ASN A 107 -8.95 34.91 7.60
CA ASN A 107 -8.21 33.66 7.78
C ASN A 107 -8.95 32.65 8.66
N ARG A 108 -10.28 32.66 8.64
CA ARG A 108 -11.08 31.63 9.32
C ARG A 108 -11.21 30.34 8.53
N ILE A 109 -11.13 30.42 7.20
CA ILE A 109 -11.16 29.28 6.31
C ILE A 109 -9.91 29.35 5.43
N GLY A 110 -9.11 28.32 5.47
CA GLY A 110 -7.98 28.09 4.58
C GLY A 110 -8.20 26.82 3.77
N ILE A 111 -8.00 26.89 2.47
CA ILE A 111 -8.10 25.74 1.54
C ILE A 111 -6.82 25.72 0.72
N THR A 112 -6.17 24.55 0.68
CA THR A 112 -5.10 24.26 -0.26
C THR A 112 -5.56 23.14 -1.18
N LEU A 113 -5.46 23.35 -2.48
CA LEU A 113 -5.73 22.34 -3.51
C LEU A 113 -4.48 22.18 -4.36
N ASP A 114 -4.03 20.96 -4.50
CA ASP A 114 -2.95 20.57 -5.41
C ASP A 114 -3.44 19.51 -6.39
N ILE A 115 -3.12 19.67 -7.67
CA ILE A 115 -3.35 18.69 -8.72
C ILE A 115 -2.02 18.41 -9.38
N TYR A 116 -1.64 17.16 -9.45
CA TYR A 116 -0.35 16.77 -9.98
C TYR A 116 -0.44 15.64 -11.00
N LYS A 117 0.57 15.64 -11.86
CA LYS A 117 0.88 14.56 -12.78
C LYS A 117 2.38 14.35 -12.81
N SER A 118 2.81 13.12 -12.59
CA SER A 118 4.23 12.74 -12.69
C SER A 118 4.41 11.56 -13.64
N LYS A 119 5.54 11.56 -14.32
CA LYS A 119 6.00 10.43 -15.13
C LYS A 119 7.37 10.02 -14.64
N THR A 120 7.50 8.76 -14.27
CA THR A 120 8.77 8.12 -13.93
C THR A 120 9.23 7.32 -15.12
N ASP A 121 10.42 7.65 -15.63
CA ASP A 121 11.05 6.96 -16.73
C ASP A 121 12.27 6.18 -16.22
N LYS A 122 12.63 5.12 -16.94
CA LYS A 122 13.77 4.26 -16.60
C LYS A 122 13.64 3.63 -15.22
N LEU A 123 12.44 3.10 -14.92
CA LEU A 123 12.19 2.39 -13.66
C LEU A 123 13.30 1.36 -13.39
N LEU A 124 13.82 1.38 -12.17
CA LEU A 124 14.81 0.43 -11.70
C LEU A 124 14.12 -0.85 -11.24
N LEU A 125 14.05 -1.83 -12.14
CA LEU A 125 13.36 -3.10 -11.93
C LEU A 125 14.32 -4.27 -11.99
N GLN A 126 14.02 -5.33 -11.24
CA GLN A 126 14.67 -6.63 -11.39
C GLN A 126 13.99 -7.38 -12.55
N GLN A 127 14.78 -7.75 -13.52
CA GLN A 127 14.37 -8.55 -14.67
C GLN A 127 14.95 -9.96 -14.56
N SER A 128 14.17 -10.96 -14.94
CA SER A 128 14.65 -12.34 -14.99
C SER A 128 15.81 -12.48 -16.00
N ALA A 129 16.88 -13.12 -15.58
CA ALA A 129 18.00 -13.45 -16.45
C ALA A 129 17.75 -14.79 -17.17
N MET A 130 18.40 -15.01 -18.29
CA MET A 130 18.31 -16.28 -18.99
C MET A 130 18.93 -17.41 -18.16
N ALA A 131 18.28 -18.55 -18.07
CA ALA A 131 18.69 -19.67 -17.22
C ALA A 131 20.16 -20.12 -17.39
N PHE A 132 20.71 -19.99 -18.60
CA PHE A 132 22.10 -20.37 -18.86
C PHE A 132 23.14 -19.46 -18.18
N THR A 133 22.74 -18.28 -17.69
CA THR A 133 23.65 -17.37 -16.96
C THR A 133 23.97 -17.87 -15.56
N GLY A 134 23.20 -18.83 -15.04
CA GLY A 134 23.33 -19.33 -13.67
C GLY A 134 22.87 -18.34 -12.59
N VAL A 135 22.35 -17.19 -12.98
CA VAL A 135 21.87 -16.13 -12.07
C VAL A 135 20.40 -15.83 -12.38
N PRO A 136 19.53 -15.73 -11.35
CA PRO A 136 18.09 -15.63 -11.59
C PRO A 136 17.64 -14.31 -12.17
N GLN A 137 18.35 -13.20 -11.90
CA GLN A 137 17.85 -11.86 -12.21
C GLN A 137 18.97 -10.82 -12.31
N PHE A 138 18.64 -9.67 -12.90
CA PHE A 138 19.52 -8.50 -12.96
C PHE A 138 18.72 -7.21 -12.87
N TRP A 139 19.37 -6.14 -12.42
CA TRP A 139 18.79 -4.81 -12.39
C TRP A 139 18.84 -4.16 -13.75
N ASN A 140 17.74 -3.58 -14.19
CA ASN A 140 17.66 -2.88 -15.45
C ASN A 140 16.75 -1.64 -15.33
N ASN A 141 17.04 -0.64 -16.17
CA ASN A 141 16.18 0.52 -16.34
C ASN A 141 15.11 0.21 -17.38
N LEU A 142 13.97 -0.30 -16.93
CA LEU A 142 12.88 -0.73 -17.80
C LEU A 142 11.58 -0.01 -17.47
N GLY A 143 10.92 0.43 -18.54
CA GLY A 143 9.57 0.90 -18.42
C GLY A 143 9.40 2.31 -17.91
N SER A 144 8.15 2.72 -17.89
CA SER A 144 7.73 4.00 -17.35
C SER A 144 6.36 3.91 -16.67
N LEU A 145 6.18 4.75 -15.66
CA LEU A 145 5.00 4.81 -14.81
C LEU A 145 4.47 6.25 -14.76
N GLU A 146 3.17 6.41 -14.87
CA GLU A 146 2.48 7.66 -14.63
C GLU A 146 1.77 7.62 -13.28
N ASN A 147 1.87 8.70 -12.50
CA ASN A 147 1.01 8.96 -11.36
C ASN A 147 0.29 10.30 -11.59
N LYS A 148 -0.99 10.35 -11.25
CA LYS A 148 -1.79 11.57 -11.26
C LYS A 148 -2.74 11.56 -10.09
N GLY A 149 -2.99 12.73 -9.53
CA GLY A 149 -3.85 12.82 -8.38
C GLY A 149 -4.19 14.24 -8.00
N PHE A 150 -4.92 14.34 -6.91
CA PHE A 150 -5.22 15.60 -6.25
C PHE A 150 -5.11 15.45 -4.73
N GLU A 151 -4.82 16.56 -4.08
CA GLU A 151 -4.79 16.70 -2.62
C GLU A 151 -5.54 17.96 -2.24
N ILE A 152 -6.42 17.84 -1.25
CA ILE A 152 -7.19 18.97 -0.70
C ILE A 152 -6.93 19.02 0.79
N GLU A 153 -6.55 20.18 1.28
CA GLU A 153 -6.44 20.49 2.70
C GLU A 153 -7.41 21.61 3.07
N LEU A 154 -8.14 21.43 4.16
CA LEU A 154 -9.07 22.40 4.71
C LEU A 154 -8.67 22.70 6.15
N ASN A 155 -8.41 23.97 6.46
CA ASN A 155 -8.16 24.45 7.80
C ASN A 155 -9.22 25.48 8.17
N THR A 156 -9.94 25.27 9.29
CA THR A 156 -10.99 26.18 9.72
C THR A 156 -10.85 26.59 11.18
N LYS A 157 -11.17 27.85 11.46
CA LYS A 157 -11.40 28.37 12.80
C LYS A 157 -12.90 28.52 13.00
N ASN A 158 -13.56 27.44 13.42
CA ASN A 158 -15.01 27.37 13.51
C ASN A 158 -15.55 28.36 14.55
N VAL A 159 -14.92 28.37 15.73
CA VAL A 159 -15.22 29.29 16.80
C VAL A 159 -13.91 29.89 17.32
N GLN A 160 -13.88 31.19 17.51
CA GLN A 160 -12.72 31.91 18.04
C GLN A 160 -13.22 32.94 19.07
N GLY A 161 -13.57 32.44 20.24
CA GLY A 161 -13.99 33.23 21.40
C GLY A 161 -12.87 33.41 22.42
N ARG A 162 -13.10 34.26 23.42
CA ARG A 162 -12.14 34.54 24.49
C ARG A 162 -11.86 33.31 25.37
N ASN A 163 -12.90 32.54 25.69
CA ASN A 163 -12.82 31.39 26.59
C ASN A 163 -12.99 30.05 25.86
N PHE A 164 -13.41 30.06 24.59
CA PHE A 164 -13.63 28.85 23.81
C PHE A 164 -13.13 29.04 22.39
N SER A 165 -12.36 28.08 21.89
CA SER A 165 -11.99 28.00 20.49
C SER A 165 -12.21 26.58 19.97
N TRP A 166 -12.57 26.50 18.69
CA TRP A 166 -12.71 25.24 17.96
C TRP A 166 -12.09 25.43 16.58
N THR A 167 -11.13 24.56 16.24
CA THR A 167 -10.47 24.50 14.94
C THR A 167 -10.62 23.11 14.36
N THR A 168 -10.72 23.03 13.03
CA THR A 168 -10.72 21.77 12.28
C THR A 168 -9.65 21.83 11.19
N SER A 169 -8.85 20.77 11.09
CA SER A 169 -7.97 20.49 9.96
C SER A 169 -8.43 19.19 9.31
N ALA A 170 -8.66 19.21 7.99
CA ALA A 170 -9.09 18.04 7.24
C ALA A 170 -8.29 17.94 5.94
N ASN A 171 -8.00 16.72 5.53
CA ASN A 171 -7.37 16.46 4.24
C ASN A 171 -8.03 15.27 3.54
N ILE A 172 -7.96 15.28 2.22
CA ILE A 172 -8.32 14.16 1.36
C ILE A 172 -7.36 14.11 0.18
N SER A 173 -6.92 12.92 -0.18
CA SER A 173 -6.04 12.69 -1.31
C SER A 173 -6.49 11.50 -2.15
N HIS A 174 -6.29 11.62 -3.46
CA HIS A 174 -6.48 10.57 -4.45
C HIS A 174 -5.24 10.47 -5.32
N ASN A 175 -4.75 9.25 -5.56
CA ASN A 175 -3.69 8.96 -6.51
C ASN A 175 -4.06 7.80 -7.40
N GLN A 176 -3.87 7.97 -8.70
CA GLN A 176 -3.99 6.91 -9.68
C GLN A 176 -2.64 6.70 -10.36
N ASN A 177 -2.16 5.47 -10.39
CA ASN A 177 -0.97 5.10 -11.14
C ASN A 177 -1.34 4.29 -12.38
N LYS A 178 -0.46 4.32 -13.39
CA LYS A 178 -0.64 3.61 -14.65
C LYS A 178 0.71 3.28 -15.27
N ILE A 179 0.91 2.03 -15.63
CA ILE A 179 2.09 1.60 -16.40
C ILE A 179 1.96 2.13 -17.83
N LEU A 180 2.97 2.84 -18.30
CA LEU A 180 3.05 3.33 -19.67
C LEU A 180 3.89 2.41 -20.57
N GLU A 181 4.93 1.78 -19.99
CA GLU A 181 5.88 0.93 -20.72
C GLU A 181 6.51 -0.10 -19.78
N LEU A 182 6.80 -1.29 -20.28
CA LEU A 182 7.50 -2.38 -19.57
C LEU A 182 8.61 -2.98 -20.46
N GLY A 183 9.45 -2.13 -21.07
CA GLY A 183 10.46 -2.56 -22.01
C GLY A 183 9.79 -3.14 -23.28
N THR A 184 10.16 -4.36 -23.67
CA THR A 184 9.58 -5.08 -24.83
C THR A 184 8.34 -5.91 -24.47
N GLU A 185 8.03 -6.03 -23.18
CA GLU A 185 6.96 -6.90 -22.70
C GLU A 185 5.62 -6.17 -22.63
N ALA A 186 4.54 -6.84 -23.07
CA ALA A 186 3.19 -6.32 -22.94
C ALA A 186 2.68 -6.41 -21.49
N PHE A 187 3.15 -7.40 -20.75
CA PHE A 187 2.89 -7.60 -19.33
C PHE A 187 3.99 -8.45 -18.68
N LEU A 188 4.12 -8.33 -17.37
CA LEU A 188 4.95 -9.20 -16.53
C LEU A 188 4.04 -9.95 -15.55
N LEU A 189 4.40 -11.18 -15.23
CA LEU A 189 3.81 -11.93 -14.13
C LEU A 189 4.87 -12.09 -13.04
N ASN A 190 4.56 -11.60 -11.86
CA ASN A 190 5.39 -11.73 -10.69
C ASN A 190 4.70 -12.63 -9.66
N GLN A 191 5.48 -13.40 -8.94
CA GLN A 191 4.98 -14.36 -7.97
C GLN A 191 5.39 -13.90 -6.57
N GLY A 192 4.45 -13.89 -5.66
CA GLY A 192 4.69 -13.59 -4.27
C GLY A 192 5.05 -14.82 -3.44
N GLU A 193 5.11 -14.64 -2.13
CA GLU A 193 5.57 -15.64 -1.15
C GLU A 193 4.78 -16.96 -1.17
N ARG A 194 3.49 -16.86 -1.44
CA ARG A 194 2.56 -18.00 -1.43
C ARG A 194 2.07 -18.38 -2.82
N THR A 195 2.90 -18.13 -3.82
CA THR A 195 2.55 -18.37 -5.21
C THR A 195 1.37 -17.52 -5.72
N GLU A 196 0.98 -16.47 -4.97
CA GLU A 196 0.08 -15.45 -5.48
C GLU A 196 0.70 -14.78 -6.69
N VAL A 197 -0.13 -14.48 -7.69
CA VAL A 197 0.32 -13.93 -8.95
C VAL A 197 -0.14 -12.50 -9.10
N TYR A 198 0.81 -11.64 -9.43
CA TYR A 198 0.60 -10.24 -9.73
C TYR A 198 0.83 -10.03 -11.22
N ARG A 199 -0.07 -9.31 -11.86
CA ARG A 199 0.08 -8.91 -13.25
C ARG A 199 0.40 -7.41 -13.33
N ASN A 200 1.49 -7.10 -13.97
CA ASN A 200 1.92 -5.75 -14.28
C ASN A 200 1.80 -5.59 -15.79
N LYS A 201 0.80 -4.86 -16.28
CA LYS A 201 0.45 -4.74 -17.70
C LYS A 201 0.40 -3.29 -18.12
N VAL A 202 0.91 -3.00 -19.31
CA VAL A 202 0.81 -1.66 -19.90
C VAL A 202 -0.67 -1.24 -20.01
N GLY A 203 -0.95 -0.06 -19.47
CA GLY A 203 -2.30 0.49 -19.40
C GLY A 203 -3.02 0.28 -18.07
N ASP A 204 -2.58 -0.69 -17.26
CA ASP A 204 -3.16 -1.01 -15.96
C ASP A 204 -2.40 -0.33 -14.80
N PRO A 205 -2.92 -0.34 -13.56
CA PRO A 205 -2.16 0.01 -12.38
C PRO A 205 -0.90 -0.85 -12.22
N LEU A 206 0.09 -0.31 -11.48
CA LEU A 206 1.39 -0.98 -11.30
C LEU A 206 1.26 -2.40 -10.74
N VAL A 207 0.32 -2.64 -9.84
CA VAL A 207 0.06 -3.95 -9.26
C VAL A 207 -1.41 -4.32 -9.45
N VAL A 208 -1.66 -5.46 -10.08
CA VAL A 208 -2.99 -6.05 -10.21
C VAL A 208 -2.93 -7.50 -9.74
N TYR A 209 -3.87 -7.90 -8.88
CA TYR A 209 -4.00 -9.28 -8.44
C TYR A 209 -4.58 -10.11 -9.59
N TYR A 210 -3.81 -11.10 -10.03
CA TYR A 210 -4.15 -11.94 -11.18
C TYR A 210 -4.43 -13.37 -10.72
N GLY A 211 -5.71 -13.66 -10.51
CA GLY A 211 -6.15 -14.89 -9.89
C GLY A 211 -7.48 -15.39 -10.47
N PHE A 212 -8.11 -16.28 -9.74
CA PHE A 212 -9.34 -16.93 -10.16
C PHE A 212 -10.56 -16.27 -9.51
N LYS A 213 -11.63 -16.15 -10.30
CA LYS A 213 -12.97 -15.85 -9.77
C LYS A 213 -13.63 -17.11 -9.24
N THR A 214 -14.42 -16.99 -8.20
CA THR A 214 -15.13 -18.10 -7.59
C THR A 214 -16.65 -17.88 -7.65
N ASP A 215 -17.39 -18.98 -7.74
CA ASP A 215 -18.85 -19.04 -7.64
C ASP A 215 -19.25 -20.01 -6.52
N GLY A 216 -18.81 -19.71 -5.29
CA GLY A 216 -19.01 -20.54 -4.11
C GLY A 216 -18.13 -21.79 -4.09
N VAL A 217 -18.71 -22.90 -3.62
CA VAL A 217 -18.01 -24.19 -3.47
C VAL A 217 -18.74 -25.31 -4.24
N TRP A 218 -18.02 -26.36 -4.59
CA TRP A 218 -18.59 -27.57 -5.13
C TRP A 218 -19.40 -28.29 -4.05
N LEU A 219 -20.71 -28.34 -4.16
CA LEU A 219 -21.59 -28.87 -3.10
C LEU A 219 -21.52 -30.39 -2.99
N SER A 220 -21.34 -31.11 -4.11
CA SER A 220 -21.26 -32.56 -4.17
C SER A 220 -20.53 -33.04 -5.43
N GLN A 221 -20.20 -34.34 -5.49
CA GLN A 221 -19.64 -34.96 -6.68
C GLN A 221 -20.61 -34.92 -7.86
N GLU A 222 -21.90 -35.02 -7.60
CA GLU A 222 -22.94 -34.89 -8.63
C GLU A 222 -22.95 -33.50 -9.24
N HIS A 223 -22.76 -32.47 -8.43
CA HIS A 223 -22.67 -31.07 -8.90
C HIS A 223 -21.46 -30.90 -9.85
N ILE A 224 -20.30 -31.47 -9.51
CA ILE A 224 -19.12 -31.48 -10.38
C ILE A 224 -19.42 -32.20 -11.70
N THR A 225 -19.97 -33.42 -11.64
CA THR A 225 -20.28 -34.22 -12.83
C THR A 225 -21.29 -33.52 -13.75
N LYS A 226 -22.32 -32.89 -13.19
CA LYS A 226 -23.32 -32.15 -13.98
C LYS A 226 -22.76 -30.89 -14.64
N SER A 227 -21.68 -30.31 -14.13
CA SER A 227 -21.07 -29.13 -14.73
C SER A 227 -20.45 -29.40 -16.10
N GLY A 228 -20.09 -30.64 -16.38
CA GLY A 228 -19.36 -31.03 -17.60
C GLY A 228 -17.92 -30.50 -17.69
N LEU A 229 -17.44 -29.82 -16.66
CA LEU A 229 -16.10 -29.23 -16.62
C LEU A 229 -15.04 -30.28 -16.31
N THR A 230 -13.85 -30.06 -16.81
CA THR A 230 -12.63 -30.75 -16.43
C THR A 230 -11.67 -29.79 -15.74
N SER A 231 -10.69 -30.29 -14.99
CA SER A 231 -9.76 -29.40 -14.31
C SER A 231 -8.37 -29.99 -14.19
N SER A 232 -7.36 -29.17 -14.47
CA SER A 232 -5.97 -29.41 -14.06
C SER A 232 -5.68 -28.94 -12.63
N LEU A 233 -6.61 -28.20 -12.00
CA LEU A 233 -6.53 -27.67 -10.65
C LEU A 233 -7.14 -28.68 -9.65
N SER A 234 -6.60 -29.89 -9.60
CA SER A 234 -7.20 -31.04 -8.92
C SER A 234 -7.44 -30.84 -7.42
N SER A 235 -6.66 -29.99 -6.75
CA SER A 235 -6.77 -29.74 -5.31
C SER A 235 -8.06 -29.08 -4.86
N ILE A 236 -8.76 -28.37 -5.76
CA ILE A 236 -10.00 -27.65 -5.47
C ILE A 236 -11.19 -28.18 -6.27
N PHE A 237 -10.95 -29.03 -7.25
CA PHE A 237 -12.00 -29.64 -8.07
C PHE A 237 -12.58 -30.91 -7.40
N VAL A 238 -13.01 -30.71 -6.16
CA VAL A 238 -13.56 -31.75 -5.28
C VAL A 238 -14.73 -31.19 -4.47
N PRO A 239 -15.66 -32.00 -3.97
CA PRO A 239 -16.74 -31.52 -3.09
C PRO A 239 -16.19 -30.72 -1.92
N GLY A 240 -16.74 -29.53 -1.68
CA GLY A 240 -16.27 -28.58 -0.69
C GLY A 240 -15.11 -27.68 -1.11
N GLY A 241 -14.48 -27.94 -2.26
CA GLY A 241 -13.47 -27.06 -2.82
C GLY A 241 -14.07 -25.81 -3.45
N LEU A 242 -13.28 -24.74 -3.62
CA LEU A 242 -13.73 -23.52 -4.29
C LEU A 242 -14.12 -23.82 -5.75
N LYS A 243 -15.30 -23.38 -6.14
CA LYS A 243 -15.79 -23.51 -7.50
C LYS A 243 -15.27 -22.35 -8.34
N ILE A 244 -14.19 -22.60 -9.08
CA ILE A 244 -13.60 -21.64 -10.03
C ILE A 244 -14.56 -21.43 -11.21
N VAL A 245 -14.62 -20.20 -11.68
CA VAL A 245 -15.38 -19.83 -12.87
C VAL A 245 -14.51 -20.08 -14.11
N ASP A 246 -15.06 -20.81 -15.07
CA ASP A 246 -14.52 -20.94 -16.42
C ASP A 246 -14.70 -19.61 -17.16
N VAL A 247 -13.64 -18.78 -17.17
CA VAL A 247 -13.69 -17.42 -17.69
C VAL A 247 -13.64 -17.39 -19.21
N ASN A 248 -12.84 -18.25 -19.80
CA ASN A 248 -12.67 -18.35 -21.26
C ASN A 248 -13.72 -19.24 -21.93
N LYS A 249 -14.52 -19.99 -21.14
CA LYS A 249 -15.61 -20.88 -21.57
C LYS A 249 -15.16 -22.02 -22.49
N ASP A 250 -13.97 -22.57 -22.22
CA ASP A 250 -13.44 -23.71 -23.00
C ASP A 250 -13.78 -25.07 -22.37
N GLY A 251 -14.49 -25.10 -21.25
CA GLY A 251 -14.88 -26.32 -20.53
C GLY A 251 -13.78 -26.90 -19.63
N LYS A 252 -12.66 -26.19 -19.46
CA LYS A 252 -11.53 -26.60 -18.64
C LYS A 252 -11.21 -25.55 -17.61
N LEU A 253 -10.93 -25.97 -16.39
CA LEU A 253 -10.46 -25.09 -15.32
C LEU A 253 -8.94 -25.21 -15.22
N ASP A 254 -8.24 -24.18 -15.68
CA ASP A 254 -6.78 -24.13 -15.65
C ASP A 254 -6.25 -22.68 -15.51
N ASN A 255 -4.94 -22.49 -15.70
CA ASN A 255 -4.33 -21.16 -15.53
C ASN A 255 -4.82 -20.10 -16.53
N SER A 256 -5.48 -20.50 -17.62
CA SER A 256 -6.06 -19.56 -18.60
C SER A 256 -7.34 -18.89 -18.11
N ASP A 257 -7.94 -19.39 -17.01
CA ASP A 257 -9.09 -18.77 -16.34
C ASP A 257 -8.70 -17.66 -15.35
N ARG A 258 -7.41 -17.39 -15.18
CA ARG A 258 -6.99 -16.26 -14.37
C ARG A 258 -7.44 -14.96 -14.98
N THR A 259 -7.91 -14.06 -14.10
CA THR A 259 -8.37 -12.72 -14.48
C THR A 259 -8.00 -11.72 -13.39
N ASP A 260 -8.27 -10.44 -13.63
CA ASP A 260 -8.08 -9.40 -12.64
C ASP A 260 -9.13 -9.52 -11.53
N ILE A 261 -8.69 -9.62 -10.30
CA ILE A 261 -9.54 -9.77 -9.11
C ILE A 261 -9.35 -8.65 -8.09
N GLY A 262 -8.56 -7.63 -8.41
CA GLY A 262 -8.38 -6.44 -7.59
C GLY A 262 -6.97 -5.85 -7.67
N ASN A 263 -6.77 -4.79 -6.92
CA ASN A 263 -5.48 -4.10 -6.78
C ASN A 263 -5.39 -3.44 -5.39
N PRO A 264 -4.17 -3.10 -4.89
CA PRO A 264 -3.97 -2.56 -3.54
C PRO A 264 -4.23 -1.05 -3.40
N TYR A 265 -4.54 -0.34 -4.49
CA TYR A 265 -4.59 1.13 -4.50
C TYR A 265 -5.93 1.64 -4.00
N PRO A 266 -5.95 2.53 -2.99
CA PRO A 266 -7.19 3.12 -2.50
C PRO A 266 -7.73 4.15 -3.49
N ASP A 267 -9.06 4.34 -3.45
CA ASP A 267 -9.73 5.42 -4.18
C ASP A 267 -9.38 6.77 -3.56
N PHE A 268 -9.37 6.85 -2.22
CA PHE A 268 -8.91 8.03 -1.49
C PHE A 268 -8.50 7.71 -0.05
N ASN A 269 -7.62 8.56 0.47
CA ASN A 269 -7.24 8.63 1.88
C ASN A 269 -7.76 9.94 2.44
N TRP A 270 -8.18 9.94 3.72
CA TRP A 270 -8.66 11.14 4.37
C TRP A 270 -8.30 11.18 5.85
N GLY A 271 -8.22 12.40 6.37
CA GLY A 271 -7.98 12.65 7.79
C GLY A 271 -8.71 13.90 8.25
N ILE A 272 -9.19 13.91 9.49
CA ILE A 272 -9.86 15.05 10.13
C ILE A 272 -9.38 15.16 11.56
N THR A 273 -8.79 16.30 11.90
CA THR A 273 -8.43 16.66 13.26
C THR A 273 -9.33 17.78 13.75
N ASN A 274 -9.95 17.62 14.91
CA ASN A 274 -10.64 18.70 15.61
C ASN A 274 -9.91 19.02 16.89
N THR A 275 -9.76 20.30 17.17
CA THR A 275 -9.16 20.78 18.42
C THR A 275 -10.07 21.81 19.08
N PHE A 276 -10.34 21.60 20.34
CA PHE A 276 -11.16 22.44 21.20
C PHE A 276 -10.32 22.95 22.36
N LYS A 277 -10.48 24.23 22.73
CA LYS A 277 -9.90 24.82 23.93
C LYS A 277 -10.98 25.52 24.69
N PHE A 278 -11.04 25.29 26.00
CA PHE A 278 -11.98 25.95 26.90
C PHE A 278 -11.30 26.24 28.23
N GLY A 279 -11.06 27.51 28.50
CA GLY A 279 -10.26 27.90 29.68
C GLY A 279 -8.90 27.26 29.66
N GLY A 280 -8.56 26.51 30.72
CA GLY A 280 -7.32 25.72 30.81
C GLY A 280 -7.37 24.34 30.17
N PHE A 281 -8.53 23.91 29.70
CA PHE A 281 -8.70 22.61 29.06
C PHE A 281 -8.42 22.65 27.56
N ASP A 282 -7.78 21.61 27.04
CA ASP A 282 -7.64 21.32 25.63
C ASP A 282 -8.12 19.90 25.34
N PHE A 283 -8.84 19.74 24.24
CA PHE A 283 -9.30 18.44 23.75
C PHE A 283 -9.08 18.38 22.24
N SER A 284 -8.50 17.29 21.76
CA SER A 284 -8.38 17.05 20.33
C SER A 284 -8.60 15.59 19.99
N PHE A 285 -9.08 15.35 18.76
CA PHE A 285 -9.14 14.01 18.22
C PHE A 285 -8.78 14.01 16.72
N LEU A 286 -8.11 12.94 16.32
CA LEU A 286 -7.77 12.63 14.94
C LEU A 286 -8.56 11.41 14.46
N MET A 287 -9.33 11.60 13.42
CA MET A 287 -10.01 10.55 12.67
C MET A 287 -9.35 10.41 11.32
N GLN A 288 -9.14 9.17 10.87
CA GLN A 288 -8.63 8.91 9.53
C GLN A 288 -9.26 7.66 8.93
N GLY A 289 -9.22 7.59 7.60
CA GLY A 289 -9.71 6.42 6.88
C GLY A 289 -9.07 6.30 5.51
N VAL A 290 -9.18 5.09 5.01
CA VAL A 290 -8.83 4.70 3.64
C VAL A 290 -10.07 4.09 3.02
N GLN A 291 -10.39 4.52 1.82
CA GLN A 291 -11.53 4.00 1.07
C GLN A 291 -11.05 3.37 -0.22
N GLY A 292 -11.59 2.20 -0.56
CA GLY A 292 -11.17 1.45 -1.74
C GLY A 292 -9.85 0.71 -1.52
N GLY A 293 -9.36 0.13 -2.61
CA GLY A 293 -8.23 -0.80 -2.57
C GLY A 293 -8.63 -2.18 -2.06
N LYS A 294 -7.84 -3.15 -2.40
CA LYS A 294 -8.02 -4.55 -1.98
C LYS A 294 -6.77 -5.05 -1.28
N ILE A 295 -6.93 -6.08 -0.48
CA ILE A 295 -5.84 -6.76 0.20
C ILE A 295 -5.99 -8.27 0.00
N ILE A 296 -4.89 -8.95 -0.28
CA ILE A 296 -4.85 -10.40 -0.30
C ILE A 296 -4.68 -10.85 1.15
N ASN A 297 -5.72 -11.42 1.71
CA ASN A 297 -5.68 -11.95 3.07
C ASN A 297 -5.09 -13.35 3.07
N GLY A 298 -3.85 -13.48 3.52
CA GLY A 298 -3.13 -14.74 3.64
C GLY A 298 -3.44 -15.55 4.90
N ASP A 299 -4.16 -14.97 5.85
CA ASP A 299 -4.49 -15.63 7.11
C ASP A 299 -5.33 -16.91 6.96
N PRO A 300 -6.32 -17.00 6.05
CA PRO A 300 -7.05 -18.24 5.81
C PRO A 300 -6.14 -19.42 5.53
N ASN A 301 -5.10 -19.23 4.73
CA ASN A 301 -4.14 -20.27 4.41
C ASN A 301 -3.39 -20.82 5.63
N TYR A 302 -3.05 -19.96 6.60
CA TYR A 302 -2.35 -20.35 7.82
C TYR A 302 -3.27 -20.93 8.87
N ASN A 303 -4.42 -20.37 9.03
CA ASN A 303 -5.28 -20.60 10.18
C ASN A 303 -6.31 -21.69 9.92
N GLU A 304 -6.72 -21.90 8.68
CA GLU A 304 -7.57 -23.01 8.31
C GLU A 304 -6.89 -24.35 8.57
N SER A 305 -5.59 -24.47 8.21
CA SER A 305 -4.84 -25.68 8.47
C SER A 305 -4.62 -25.96 9.97
N ARG A 306 -4.59 -24.92 10.78
CA ARG A 306 -4.38 -25.03 12.24
C ARG A 306 -5.67 -25.09 13.05
N ARG A 307 -6.83 -24.91 12.41
CA ARG A 307 -8.17 -24.86 13.05
C ARG A 307 -8.29 -23.87 14.21
N THR A 308 -7.47 -22.84 14.21
CA THR A 308 -7.33 -21.93 15.36
C THR A 308 -8.23 -20.71 15.29
N ILE A 309 -8.73 -20.32 14.10
CA ILE A 309 -9.57 -19.15 13.94
C ILE A 309 -10.96 -19.55 13.43
N THR A 310 -11.95 -19.42 14.28
CA THR A 310 -13.35 -19.74 13.99
C THR A 310 -13.96 -18.84 12.91
N THR A 311 -13.43 -17.64 12.70
CA THR A 311 -13.95 -16.67 11.73
C THR A 311 -13.88 -17.19 10.29
N TYR A 312 -12.80 -17.91 9.93
CA TYR A 312 -12.62 -18.47 8.59
C TYR A 312 -13.36 -19.78 8.38
N ASN A 313 -13.62 -20.51 9.46
CA ASN A 313 -14.23 -21.84 9.43
C ASN A 313 -15.73 -21.83 9.75
N LYS A 314 -16.28 -20.67 10.12
CA LYS A 314 -17.68 -20.54 10.42
C LYS A 314 -18.48 -20.75 9.13
N ASN A 315 -19.51 -21.60 9.22
CA ASN A 315 -20.39 -21.93 8.10
C ASN A 315 -19.71 -22.61 6.90
N ARG A 316 -18.52 -23.21 7.09
CA ARG A 316 -17.82 -23.94 6.02
C ARG A 316 -18.61 -25.15 5.54
N TRP A 317 -18.34 -25.57 4.34
CA TRP A 317 -18.79 -26.84 3.82
C TRP A 317 -18.17 -28.00 4.64
N ILE A 318 -18.97 -28.97 5.07
CA ILE A 318 -18.58 -30.15 5.83
C ILE A 318 -18.82 -31.42 5.02
N SER A 319 -19.99 -31.52 4.41
CA SER A 319 -20.40 -32.64 3.57
C SER A 319 -21.56 -32.22 2.63
N PRO A 320 -21.94 -33.03 1.64
CA PRO A 320 -23.09 -32.75 0.79
C PRO A 320 -24.40 -32.51 1.58
N ASN A 321 -24.56 -33.17 2.73
CA ASN A 321 -25.72 -33.00 3.60
C ASN A 321 -25.60 -31.74 4.53
N TYR A 322 -24.40 -31.22 4.68
CA TYR A 322 -24.09 -30.02 5.49
C TYR A 322 -23.21 -29.07 4.67
N PRO A 323 -23.76 -28.43 3.64
CA PRO A 323 -23.00 -27.62 2.69
C PRO A 323 -22.54 -26.27 3.27
N GLY A 324 -22.93 -25.93 4.51
CA GLY A 324 -22.62 -24.66 5.13
C GLY A 324 -23.34 -23.51 4.44
N ASP A 325 -22.63 -22.41 4.19
CA ASP A 325 -23.15 -21.24 3.47
C ASP A 325 -23.01 -21.34 1.93
N GLY A 326 -22.46 -22.43 1.44
CA GLY A 326 -22.20 -22.65 0.02
C GLY A 326 -21.06 -21.81 -0.58
N LYS A 327 -20.36 -21.04 0.25
CA LYS A 327 -19.27 -20.11 -0.16
C LYS A 327 -17.96 -20.41 0.53
N THR A 328 -18.01 -20.80 1.80
CA THR A 328 -16.84 -21.12 2.59
C THR A 328 -16.36 -22.55 2.31
N PRO A 329 -15.13 -22.73 1.80
CA PRO A 329 -14.63 -24.05 1.43
C PRO A 329 -14.40 -24.93 2.66
N PHE A 330 -14.24 -26.24 2.43
CA PHE A 330 -13.84 -27.18 3.46
C PHE A 330 -12.41 -26.86 3.95
N SER A 331 -12.15 -27.23 5.22
CA SER A 331 -10.83 -27.05 5.83
C SER A 331 -10.02 -28.34 5.72
N THR A 332 -8.84 -28.32 5.11
CA THR A 332 -7.94 -29.45 5.02
C THR A 332 -6.52 -29.12 5.49
N ASN A 333 -5.82 -30.11 6.04
CA ASN A 333 -4.38 -30.04 6.18
C ASN A 333 -3.77 -30.16 4.76
N GLY A 334 -3.17 -29.10 4.27
CA GLY A 334 -2.57 -29.10 2.94
C GLY A 334 -3.47 -28.56 1.83
N TYR A 335 -4.44 -27.72 2.18
CA TYR A 335 -5.13 -26.88 1.20
C TYR A 335 -4.09 -26.19 0.31
N ASN A 336 -4.09 -26.54 -0.96
CA ASN A 336 -3.24 -25.88 -1.93
C ASN A 336 -3.78 -24.48 -2.17
N TRP A 337 -3.18 -23.53 -1.48
CA TRP A 337 -3.54 -22.15 -1.60
C TRP A 337 -3.35 -21.67 -3.04
N MET A 338 -4.36 -21.06 -3.57
CA MET A 338 -4.27 -20.36 -4.84
C MET A 338 -4.98 -19.01 -4.72
N LEU A 339 -4.47 -18.03 -5.45
CA LEU A 339 -5.05 -16.70 -5.43
C LEU A 339 -6.42 -16.71 -6.11
N THR A 340 -7.45 -16.47 -5.29
CA THR A 340 -8.84 -16.35 -5.71
C THR A 340 -9.46 -15.10 -5.09
N ASP A 341 -10.59 -14.65 -5.64
CA ASP A 341 -11.37 -13.54 -5.06
C ASP A 341 -11.93 -13.86 -3.66
N TYR A 342 -11.97 -15.12 -3.25
CA TYR A 342 -12.33 -15.54 -1.88
C TYR A 342 -11.37 -14.99 -0.82
N VAL A 343 -10.09 -14.78 -1.15
CA VAL A 343 -9.06 -14.25 -0.24
C VAL A 343 -8.71 -12.79 -0.53
N VAL A 344 -9.33 -12.17 -1.53
CA VAL A 344 -9.17 -10.75 -1.84
C VAL A 344 -10.29 -9.97 -1.18
N GLU A 345 -9.93 -9.17 -0.21
CA GLU A 345 -10.87 -8.46 0.66
C GLU A 345 -10.79 -6.95 0.48
N ASP A 346 -11.82 -6.25 0.89
CA ASP A 346 -11.85 -4.79 0.90
C ASP A 346 -10.94 -4.27 2.01
N ALA A 347 -9.95 -3.46 1.67
CA ALA A 347 -8.99 -2.89 2.60
C ALA A 347 -9.45 -1.55 3.21
N SER A 348 -10.67 -1.12 2.94
CA SER A 348 -11.22 0.12 3.49
C SER A 348 -11.33 0.04 5.00
N TYR A 349 -11.01 1.13 5.66
CA TYR A 349 -11.18 1.27 7.10
C TYR A 349 -11.42 2.72 7.51
N PHE A 350 -11.90 2.88 8.72
CA PHE A 350 -12.04 4.12 9.46
C PHE A 350 -11.53 3.94 10.88
N SER A 351 -10.81 4.93 11.40
CA SER A 351 -10.25 4.86 12.74
C SER A 351 -10.28 6.18 13.49
N LEU A 352 -10.47 6.10 14.81
CA LEU A 352 -10.19 7.17 15.76
C LEU A 352 -8.76 6.95 16.26
N ARG A 353 -7.81 7.61 15.57
CA ARG A 353 -6.37 7.37 15.75
C ARG A 353 -5.83 7.92 17.04
N GLU A 354 -6.28 9.09 17.41
CA GLU A 354 -5.77 9.77 18.58
C GLU A 354 -6.85 10.61 19.23
N VAL A 355 -6.90 10.57 20.53
CA VAL A 355 -7.70 11.45 21.37
C VAL A 355 -6.79 12.00 22.45
N ASN A 356 -6.70 13.31 22.53
CA ASN A 356 -5.92 14.01 23.55
C ASN A 356 -6.87 14.83 24.42
N PHE A 357 -6.65 14.77 25.72
CA PHE A 357 -7.27 15.64 26.70
C PHE A 357 -6.20 16.22 27.60
N GLY A 358 -6.18 17.53 27.76
CA GLY A 358 -5.19 18.22 28.58
C GLY A 358 -5.84 19.28 29.49
N TYR A 359 -5.18 19.52 30.60
CA TYR A 359 -5.51 20.62 31.49
C TYR A 359 -4.26 21.36 31.94
N THR A 360 -4.15 22.62 31.58
CA THR A 360 -3.06 23.51 32.00
C THR A 360 -3.49 24.28 33.21
N LEU A 361 -2.70 24.18 34.26
CA LEU A 361 -2.95 24.93 35.54
C LEU A 361 -2.86 26.43 35.31
N PRO A 362 -3.74 27.21 35.98
CA PRO A 362 -3.65 28.67 35.96
C PRO A 362 -2.30 29.17 36.56
N ASP A 363 -1.78 30.27 36.00
CA ASP A 363 -0.52 30.88 36.43
C ASP A 363 -0.46 31.19 37.96
N GLN A 364 -1.61 31.49 38.53
CA GLN A 364 -1.71 31.74 39.99
C GLN A 364 -1.31 30.53 40.85
N ILE A 365 -1.51 29.31 40.29
CA ILE A 365 -1.14 28.07 40.97
C ILE A 365 0.32 27.72 40.64
N THR A 366 0.73 27.81 39.40
CA THR A 366 2.08 27.40 38.94
C THR A 366 3.16 28.28 39.57
N LYS A 367 2.91 29.57 39.76
CA LYS A 367 3.81 30.51 40.48
C LYS A 367 4.11 30.07 41.91
N LYS A 368 3.18 29.41 42.60
CA LYS A 368 3.43 28.89 43.95
C LYS A 368 4.46 27.75 43.95
N PHE A 369 4.57 27.01 42.86
CA PHE A 369 5.53 25.94 42.65
C PHE A 369 6.82 26.44 41.99
N LYS A 370 6.94 27.73 41.67
CA LYS A 370 8.07 28.34 40.94
C LYS A 370 8.30 27.71 39.58
N VAL A 371 7.21 27.31 38.89
CA VAL A 371 7.25 26.79 37.52
C VAL A 371 6.46 27.71 36.58
N SER A 372 6.90 27.79 35.33
CA SER A 372 6.28 28.65 34.30
C SER A 372 4.94 28.10 33.83
N SER A 373 4.85 26.81 33.67
CA SER A 373 3.58 26.13 33.34
C SER A 373 3.58 24.68 33.79
N MET A 374 2.39 24.16 34.08
CA MET A 374 2.18 22.74 34.38
C MET A 374 0.90 22.26 33.67
N ARG A 375 1.02 21.24 32.86
CA ARG A 375 -0.08 20.64 32.12
C ARG A 375 -0.16 19.16 32.42
N PHE A 376 -1.33 18.69 32.79
CA PHE A 376 -1.69 17.28 32.87
C PHE A 376 -2.32 16.88 31.58
N TYR A 377 -1.97 15.70 31.07
CA TYR A 377 -2.58 15.22 29.83
C TYR A 377 -2.88 13.72 29.88
N PHE A 378 -3.85 13.36 29.10
CA PHE A 378 -4.24 11.98 28.79
C PHE A 378 -4.35 11.83 27.29
N THR A 379 -3.69 10.82 26.73
CA THR A 379 -3.72 10.48 25.31
C THR A 379 -4.16 9.04 25.16
N ALA A 380 -5.12 8.82 24.27
CA ALA A 380 -5.56 7.49 23.83
C ALA A 380 -5.29 7.34 22.34
N GLN A 381 -4.56 6.30 21.94
CA GLN A 381 -4.28 6.00 20.55
C GLN A 381 -5.03 4.75 20.09
N ASN A 382 -5.48 4.77 18.85
CA ASN A 382 -6.23 3.68 18.20
C ASN A 382 -7.47 3.24 19.01
N LEU A 383 -8.19 4.21 19.54
CA LEU A 383 -9.31 3.95 20.43
C LEU A 383 -10.46 3.20 19.74
N PHE A 384 -10.64 3.45 18.47
CA PHE A 384 -11.64 2.79 17.63
C PHE A 384 -11.08 2.53 16.24
N PHE A 385 -11.36 1.34 15.71
CA PHE A 385 -10.97 0.92 14.38
C PHE A 385 -12.06 0.07 13.75
N GLN A 386 -12.59 0.50 12.62
CA GLN A 386 -13.64 -0.19 11.88
C GLN A 386 -13.15 -0.53 10.48
N THR A 387 -13.13 -1.80 10.16
CA THR A 387 -12.83 -2.31 8.82
C THR A 387 -14.07 -2.38 7.94
N ALA A 388 -13.87 -2.55 6.64
CA ALA A 388 -14.94 -2.85 5.71
C ALA A 388 -15.72 -4.11 6.10
N ASN A 389 -17.01 -4.15 5.74
CA ASN A 389 -17.82 -5.34 5.94
C ASN A 389 -17.25 -6.53 5.15
N GLY A 390 -17.06 -7.66 5.85
CA GLY A 390 -16.50 -8.86 5.25
C GLY A 390 -14.98 -8.95 5.30
N TYR A 391 -14.27 -7.94 5.80
CA TYR A 391 -12.85 -8.06 6.10
C TYR A 391 -12.65 -9.00 7.31
N ARG A 392 -11.88 -10.07 7.11
CA ARG A 392 -11.68 -11.14 8.11
C ARG A 392 -10.31 -11.07 8.79
N GLY A 393 -9.40 -10.24 8.28
CA GLY A 393 -8.06 -10.03 8.84
C GLY A 393 -8.07 -9.16 10.09
N LEU A 394 -6.91 -9.04 10.74
CA LEU A 394 -6.74 -8.27 11.97
C LEU A 394 -6.34 -6.81 11.72
N ASN A 395 -5.66 -6.55 10.62
CA ASN A 395 -5.11 -5.23 10.32
C ASN A 395 -5.02 -5.01 8.80
N PRO A 396 -5.90 -4.21 8.20
CA PRO A 396 -5.88 -3.92 6.75
C PRO A 396 -4.72 -3.01 6.34
N GLU A 397 -4.00 -2.39 7.28
CA GLU A 397 -2.80 -1.59 7.01
C GLU A 397 -1.54 -2.45 6.89
N GLY A 398 -1.58 -3.68 7.40
CA GLY A 398 -0.44 -4.59 7.33
C GLY A 398 -0.15 -5.02 5.90
N ARG A 399 1.11 -4.88 5.47
CA ARG A 399 1.62 -5.37 4.19
C ARG A 399 2.85 -6.22 4.45
N PHE A 400 2.93 -7.35 3.77
CA PHE A 400 4.07 -8.25 3.86
C PHE A 400 4.90 -8.17 2.58
N ASN A 401 5.91 -7.29 2.58
CA ASN A 401 6.78 -7.04 1.43
C ASN A 401 8.25 -7.19 1.86
N ASN A 402 8.61 -8.33 2.47
CA ASN A 402 9.94 -8.55 3.03
C ASN A 402 10.75 -9.60 2.26
N GLY A 403 12.08 -9.48 2.34
CA GLY A 403 13.02 -10.47 1.81
C GLY A 403 12.99 -10.59 0.28
N PRO A 404 12.99 -11.81 -0.25
CA PRO A 404 13.06 -12.05 -1.70
C PRO A 404 11.88 -11.51 -2.50
N TYR A 405 10.78 -11.22 -1.81
CA TYR A 405 9.53 -10.69 -2.40
C TYR A 405 9.41 -9.16 -2.27
N SER A 406 10.48 -8.49 -1.85
CA SER A 406 10.54 -7.02 -1.81
C SER A 406 10.73 -6.46 -3.22
N SER A 407 9.63 -6.24 -3.93
CA SER A 407 9.60 -5.66 -5.27
C SER A 407 8.48 -4.63 -5.35
N VAL A 408 8.72 -3.56 -6.09
CA VAL A 408 7.67 -2.56 -6.41
C VAL A 408 6.54 -3.12 -7.27
N LEU A 409 6.75 -4.28 -7.88
CA LEU A 409 5.78 -4.98 -8.73
C LEU A 409 4.88 -5.94 -7.94
N ILE A 410 5.05 -6.01 -6.62
CA ILE A 410 4.32 -6.90 -5.71
C ILE A 410 3.87 -6.07 -4.51
N ASP A 411 2.57 -6.03 -4.22
CA ASP A 411 2.03 -5.35 -3.05
C ASP A 411 0.67 -5.93 -2.64
N GLY A 412 0.23 -5.60 -1.43
CA GLY A 412 -1.12 -5.89 -0.96
C GLY A 412 -1.32 -7.27 -0.37
N TYR A 413 -0.29 -8.07 -0.18
CA TYR A 413 -0.38 -9.33 0.57
C TYR A 413 -0.21 -9.08 2.07
N GLN A 414 -1.09 -9.68 2.86
CA GLN A 414 -1.08 -9.60 4.32
C GLN A 414 -1.12 -11.00 4.91
N ARG A 415 -0.27 -11.26 5.89
CA ARG A 415 -0.18 -12.52 6.62
C ARG A 415 0.26 -12.28 8.04
N GLY A 416 -0.56 -12.71 9.00
CA GLY A 416 -0.18 -12.67 10.42
C GLY A 416 0.10 -11.26 10.93
N SER A 417 -0.58 -10.25 10.40
CA SER A 417 -0.45 -8.87 10.88
C SER A 417 -0.90 -8.78 12.32
N PHE A 418 -0.12 -8.09 13.14
CA PHE A 418 -0.52 -7.81 14.51
C PHE A 418 -1.77 -6.94 14.53
N PRO A 419 -2.70 -7.20 15.48
CA PRO A 419 -3.79 -6.27 15.75
C PRO A 419 -3.24 -4.88 16.05
N ILE A 420 -3.97 -3.86 15.66
CA ILE A 420 -3.60 -2.49 15.98
C ILE A 420 -3.75 -2.28 17.49
N PRO A 421 -2.67 -2.02 18.24
CA PRO A 421 -2.74 -1.88 19.69
C PRO A 421 -3.42 -0.58 20.10
N GLN A 422 -4.26 -0.64 21.12
CA GLN A 422 -4.72 0.55 21.82
C GLN A 422 -3.66 0.96 22.86
N THR A 423 -3.31 2.24 22.88
CA THR A 423 -2.36 2.79 23.85
C THR A 423 -3.00 3.90 24.64
N LEU A 424 -2.90 3.82 25.96
CA LEU A 424 -3.36 4.84 26.87
C LEU A 424 -2.14 5.43 27.60
N THR A 425 -1.97 6.74 27.56
CA THR A 425 -0.85 7.45 28.19
C THR A 425 -1.39 8.57 29.03
N ALA A 426 -0.89 8.67 30.26
CA ALA A 426 -1.09 9.84 31.11
C ALA A 426 0.26 10.46 31.48
N GLY A 427 0.34 11.78 31.49
CA GLY A 427 1.59 12.47 31.78
C GLY A 427 1.41 13.88 32.29
N ILE A 428 2.53 14.47 32.71
CA ILE A 428 2.62 15.83 33.20
C ILE A 428 3.77 16.53 32.49
N ASP A 429 3.47 17.67 31.87
CA ASP A 429 4.46 18.58 31.29
C ASP A 429 4.72 19.72 32.26
N ILE A 430 5.97 19.92 32.63
CA ILE A 430 6.39 21.00 33.54
C ILE A 430 7.46 21.84 32.86
N ASN A 431 7.20 23.13 32.74
CA ASN A 431 8.17 24.13 32.26
C ASN A 431 8.60 25.04 33.43
N PHE A 432 9.90 25.16 33.61
CA PHE A 432 10.52 25.95 34.66
C PHE A 432 10.81 27.40 34.26
#